data_0c4cb3c268a28a34cc29464668e21abd
#
_entry.id   0c4cb3c268a28a34cc29464668e21abd
#
_cell.length_a   1.000
_cell.length_b   1.000
_cell.length_c   1.000
_cell.angle_alpha   90.00
_cell.angle_beta   90.00
_cell.angle_gamma   90.00
#
_symmetry.space_group_name_H-M   'P 1'
#
loop_
_entity.id
_entity.type
_entity.pdbx_description
1 polymer ?
#
loop_
_entity_poly.entity_id
_entity_poly.type
_entity_poly.pdbx_seq_one_letter_code
_entity_poly.pdbx_strand_id
1 'polypeptide(L)'
;FPMKRVEFVVGLLADKDVQSILKLLEEVGDAFYFADIQNERAMKASVIYEMSQAEHKYIINDPVKLLSEPVKVDTVRIVTGSLYLLSEIRQKFKNII
;
A
#
# COMPACT_ATOMS: atom_id res chain seq x y z
N PHE A 1 5.28 -2.05 18.54
CA PHE A 1 6.41 -2.91 18.11
C PHE A 1 7.61 -2.02 17.81
N PRO A 2 8.33 -1.55 18.83
CA PRO A 2 9.34 -0.52 18.66
C PRO A 2 10.55 -0.94 17.81
N MET A 3 10.78 -2.22 17.64
CA MET A 3 11.93 -2.71 16.88
C MET A 3 11.54 -3.29 15.51
N LYS A 4 10.27 -3.21 15.13
CA LYS A 4 9.82 -3.79 13.88
C LYS A 4 9.82 -2.76 12.76
N ARG A 5 10.21 -3.23 11.57
CA ARG A 5 10.07 -2.46 10.33
C ARG A 5 8.62 -2.54 9.87
N VAL A 6 8.03 -1.41 9.54
CA VAL A 6 6.64 -1.33 9.07
C VAL A 6 6.64 -0.96 7.60
N GLU A 7 6.01 -1.81 6.79
CA GLU A 7 5.82 -1.56 5.36
C GLU A 7 4.34 -1.42 5.06
N PHE A 8 3.98 -0.41 4.29
CA PHE A 8 2.60 -0.18 3.87
C PHE A 8 2.42 -0.48 2.39
N VAL A 9 1.35 -1.20 2.07
CA VAL A 9 0.86 -1.35 0.70
C VAL A 9 -0.36 -0.44 0.59
N VAL A 10 -0.29 0.58 -0.27
CA VAL A 10 -1.25 1.67 -0.28
C VAL A 10 -1.91 1.81 -1.66
N GLY A 11 -3.24 1.87 -1.67
CA GLY A 11 -4.01 2.23 -2.84
C GLY A 11 -5.15 3.14 -2.43
N LEU A 12 -5.33 4.27 -3.10
CA LEU A 12 -6.26 5.31 -2.67
C LEU A 12 -7.16 5.78 -3.80
N LEU A 13 -8.36 6.21 -3.43
CA LEU A 13 -9.25 6.91 -4.34
C LEU A 13 -8.88 8.39 -4.37
N ALA A 14 -9.04 9.01 -5.53
CA ALA A 14 -8.66 10.42 -5.73
C ALA A 14 -9.52 11.41 -4.95
N ASP A 15 -10.73 10.99 -4.52
CA ASP A 15 -11.62 11.84 -3.75
C ASP A 15 -11.30 11.89 -2.25
N LYS A 16 -10.28 11.19 -1.83
CA LYS A 16 -9.80 11.21 -0.44
C LYS A 16 -8.77 12.31 -0.25
N ASP A 17 -8.58 12.71 1.00
CA ASP A 17 -7.49 13.63 1.35
C ASP A 17 -6.17 12.83 1.40
N VAL A 18 -5.63 12.59 0.20
CA VAL A 18 -4.46 11.72 0.02
C VAL A 18 -3.24 12.28 0.75
N GLN A 19 -3.06 13.59 0.70
CA GLN A 19 -1.91 14.23 1.33
C GLN A 19 -1.89 14.01 2.84
N SER A 20 -3.02 14.18 3.51
CA SER A 20 -3.12 13.96 4.95
C SER A 20 -2.95 12.50 5.32
N ILE A 21 -3.51 11.59 4.51
CA ILE A 21 -3.36 10.14 4.73
C ILE A 21 -1.89 9.74 4.64
N LEU A 22 -1.21 10.19 3.58
CA LEU A 22 0.22 9.88 3.39
C LEU A 22 1.05 10.41 4.55
N LYS A 23 0.77 11.62 5.00
CA LYS A 23 1.51 12.23 6.09
C LYS A 23 1.42 11.42 7.37
N LEU A 24 0.22 10.93 7.68
CA LEU A 24 0.01 10.09 8.86
C LEU A 24 0.74 8.75 8.73
N LEU A 25 0.67 8.12 7.57
CA LEU A 25 1.34 6.84 7.35
C LEU A 25 2.85 7.00 7.39
N GLU A 26 3.37 8.12 6.90
CA GLU A 26 4.81 8.38 6.87
C GLU A 26 5.40 8.56 8.26
N GLU A 27 4.59 8.90 9.24
CA GLU A 27 5.05 8.99 10.64
C GLU A 27 5.37 7.62 11.22
N VAL A 28 4.75 6.56 10.69
CA VAL A 28 4.84 5.22 11.27
C VAL A 28 5.60 4.25 10.35
N GLY A 29 5.49 4.43 9.04
CA GLY A 29 6.01 3.47 8.08
C GLY A 29 7.45 3.68 7.71
N ASP A 30 8.15 2.58 7.44
CA ASP A 30 9.53 2.60 6.99
C ASP A 30 9.64 2.47 5.48
N ALA A 31 8.67 1.83 4.83
CA ALA A 31 8.64 1.68 3.38
C ALA A 31 7.20 1.68 2.88
N PHE A 32 7.02 2.14 1.64
CA PHE A 32 5.70 2.31 1.04
C PHE A 32 5.68 1.72 -0.36
N TYR A 33 4.67 0.91 -0.62
CA TYR A 33 4.42 0.30 -1.92
C TYR A 33 3.07 0.79 -2.43
N PHE A 34 3.09 1.59 -3.49
CA PHE A 34 1.87 2.18 -4.04
C PHE A 34 1.34 1.35 -5.19
N ALA A 35 0.04 1.03 -5.14
CA ALA A 35 -0.64 0.18 -6.10
C ALA A 35 -1.79 0.92 -6.76
N ASP A 36 -2.04 0.61 -8.03
CA ASP A 36 -3.25 1.05 -8.72
C ASP A 36 -4.42 0.19 -8.27
N ILE A 37 -5.59 0.81 -8.14
CA ILE A 37 -6.85 0.13 -7.84
C ILE A 37 -7.70 0.13 -9.10
N GLN A 38 -8.43 -0.95 -9.36
CA GLN A 38 -9.36 -1.03 -10.47
C GLN A 38 -10.66 -0.31 -10.14
N ASN A 39 -10.62 1.01 -10.22
CA ASN A 39 -11.77 1.87 -9.97
C ASN A 39 -11.57 3.18 -10.74
N GLU A 40 -12.65 3.72 -11.30
CA GLU A 40 -12.61 4.95 -12.09
C GLU A 40 -12.09 6.14 -11.30
N ARG A 41 -12.32 6.14 -9.99
CA ARG A 41 -11.90 7.24 -9.10
C ARG A 41 -10.55 6.99 -8.46
N ALA A 42 -9.85 5.95 -8.86
CA ALA A 42 -8.56 5.61 -8.29
C ALA A 42 -7.52 6.67 -8.64
N MET A 43 -6.73 7.06 -7.64
CA MET A 43 -5.53 7.83 -7.89
C MET A 43 -4.45 6.86 -8.38
N LYS A 44 -3.77 7.22 -9.45
CA LYS A 44 -2.71 6.37 -9.98
C LYS A 44 -1.56 6.26 -8.98
N ALA A 45 -0.98 5.08 -8.89
CA ALA A 45 0.15 4.83 -8.00
C ALA A 45 1.30 5.79 -8.28
N SER A 46 1.54 6.14 -9.54
CA SER A 46 2.57 7.11 -9.91
C SER A 46 2.31 8.49 -9.32
N VAL A 47 1.06 8.91 -9.25
CA VAL A 47 0.69 10.21 -8.67
C VAL A 47 0.88 10.19 -7.15
N ILE A 48 0.45 9.12 -6.50
CA ILE A 48 0.65 8.96 -5.05
C ILE A 48 2.15 8.96 -4.72
N TYR A 49 2.93 8.27 -5.54
CA TYR A 49 4.38 8.23 -5.40
C TYR A 49 4.99 9.63 -5.41
N GLU A 50 4.56 10.47 -6.37
CA GLU A 50 5.05 11.84 -6.46
C GLU A 50 4.63 12.70 -5.26
N MET A 51 3.47 12.45 -4.69
CA MET A 51 2.97 13.18 -3.52
C MET A 51 3.66 12.76 -2.23
N SER A 52 4.14 11.53 -2.15
CA SER A 52 4.77 10.99 -0.95
C SER A 52 6.15 11.59 -0.74
N GLN A 53 6.47 11.90 0.51
CA GLN A 53 7.80 12.35 0.90
C GLN A 53 8.60 11.25 1.60
N ALA A 54 8.13 10.02 1.50
CA ALA A 54 8.82 8.89 2.09
C ALA A 54 10.20 8.66 1.44
N GLU A 55 11.15 8.25 2.24
CA GLU A 55 12.49 7.95 1.77
C GLU A 55 12.53 6.64 0.97
N HIS A 56 11.78 5.65 1.43
CA HIS A 56 11.69 4.34 0.77
C HIS A 56 10.29 4.16 0.21
N LYS A 57 10.13 4.40 -1.08
CA LYS A 57 8.84 4.30 -1.76
C LYS A 57 8.97 3.62 -3.11
N TYR A 58 7.98 2.83 -3.47
CA TYR A 58 7.99 1.99 -4.66
C TYR A 58 6.60 1.96 -5.29
N ILE A 59 6.56 1.75 -6.60
CA ILE A 59 5.30 1.49 -7.31
C ILE A 59 5.26 -0.01 -7.61
N ILE A 60 4.14 -0.66 -7.31
CA ILE A 60 3.97 -2.09 -7.56
C ILE A 60 2.80 -2.33 -8.49
N ASN A 61 2.95 -3.29 -9.39
CA ASN A 61 1.91 -3.66 -10.34
C ASN A 61 1.02 -4.78 -9.83
N ASP A 62 1.54 -5.62 -8.95
CA ASP A 62 0.83 -6.78 -8.43
C ASP A 62 0.98 -6.87 -6.91
N PRO A 63 0.00 -6.30 -6.16
CA PRO A 63 0.06 -6.34 -4.70
C PRO A 63 -0.07 -7.77 -4.14
N VAL A 64 -0.76 -8.66 -4.85
CA VAL A 64 -0.88 -10.05 -4.41
C VAL A 64 0.47 -10.75 -4.45
N LYS A 65 1.24 -10.52 -5.51
CA LYS A 65 2.57 -11.08 -5.63
C LYS A 65 3.47 -10.61 -4.48
N LEU A 66 3.44 -9.31 -4.20
CA LEU A 66 4.22 -8.75 -3.09
C LEU A 66 3.84 -9.38 -1.75
N LEU A 67 2.54 -9.49 -1.49
CA LEU A 67 2.03 -10.03 -0.22
C LEU A 67 2.26 -11.53 -0.10
N SER A 68 2.47 -12.22 -1.21
CA SER A 68 2.79 -13.64 -1.21
C SER A 68 4.27 -13.92 -0.91
N GLU A 69 5.12 -12.91 -1.02
CA GLU A 69 6.54 -13.06 -0.75
C GLU A 69 6.80 -13.12 0.75
N PRO A 70 7.80 -13.92 1.19
CA PRO A 70 8.15 -13.98 2.60
C PRO A 70 8.57 -12.63 3.14
N VAL A 71 8.15 -12.32 4.36
CA VAL A 71 8.51 -11.10 5.05
C VAL A 71 9.56 -11.45 6.11
N LYS A 72 10.53 -10.57 6.31
CA LYS A 72 11.52 -10.76 7.35
C LYS A 72 10.85 -10.81 8.72
N VAL A 73 11.45 -11.54 9.65
CA VAL A 73 10.88 -11.77 10.99
C VAL A 73 10.56 -10.46 11.72
N ASP A 74 11.37 -9.43 11.49
CA ASP A 74 11.23 -8.13 12.13
C ASP A 74 10.40 -7.13 11.34
N THR A 75 9.72 -7.57 10.28
CA THR A 75 8.95 -6.70 9.39
C THR A 75 7.47 -7.01 9.46
N VAL A 76 6.66 -5.96 9.57
CA VAL A 76 5.20 -6.03 9.49
C VAL A 76 4.76 -5.34 8.21
N ARG A 77 3.94 -6.01 7.42
CA ARG A 77 3.40 -5.46 6.17
C ARG A 77 1.91 -5.23 6.31
N ILE A 78 1.46 -3.99 6.10
CA ILE A 78 0.08 -3.58 6.32
C ILE A 78 -0.50 -3.06 5.01
N VAL A 79 -1.66 -3.61 4.62
CA VAL A 79 -2.41 -3.14 3.46
C VAL A 79 -3.40 -2.10 3.94
N THR A 80 -3.38 -0.94 3.31
CA THR A 80 -4.24 0.16 3.72
C THR A 80 -4.66 1.03 2.54
N GLY A 81 -5.63 1.88 2.78
CA GLY A 81 -6.05 2.95 1.89
C GLY A 81 -7.45 2.79 1.36
N SER A 82 -7.78 1.70 0.71
CA SER A 82 -9.04 1.55 0.01
C SER A 82 -9.64 0.16 0.20
N LEU A 83 -10.97 0.13 0.38
CA LEU A 83 -11.72 -1.13 0.41
C LEU A 83 -11.61 -1.87 -0.93
N TYR A 84 -11.47 -1.13 -2.04
CA TYR A 84 -11.32 -1.73 -3.36
C TYR A 84 -10.01 -2.52 -3.46
N LEU A 85 -8.92 -1.96 -2.94
CA LEU A 85 -7.64 -2.67 -2.92
C LEU A 85 -7.72 -3.92 -2.05
N LEU A 86 -8.30 -3.81 -0.87
CA LEU A 86 -8.48 -4.95 0.03
C LEU A 86 -9.34 -6.03 -0.59
N SER A 87 -10.41 -5.62 -1.29
CA SER A 87 -11.32 -6.55 -1.95
C SER A 87 -10.61 -7.31 -3.08
N GLU A 88 -9.84 -6.61 -3.91
CA GLU A 88 -9.07 -7.23 -4.99
C GLU A 88 -8.08 -8.27 -4.45
N ILE A 89 -7.35 -7.90 -3.44
CA ILE A 89 -6.36 -8.77 -2.81
C ILE A 89 -7.03 -10.01 -2.22
N ARG A 90 -8.11 -9.80 -1.47
CA ARG A 90 -8.85 -10.89 -0.84
C ARG A 90 -9.37 -11.88 -1.86
N GLN A 91 -9.91 -11.37 -2.97
CA GLN A 91 -10.47 -12.21 -4.02
C GLN A 91 -9.39 -13.09 -4.67
N LYS A 92 -8.24 -12.51 -4.97
CA LYS A 92 -7.13 -13.24 -5.58
C LYS A 92 -6.53 -14.29 -4.65
N PHE A 93 -6.39 -13.99 -3.38
CA PHE A 93 -5.94 -14.98 -2.40
C PHE A 93 -6.94 -16.13 -2.24
N LYS A 94 -8.22 -15.82 -2.31
CA LYS A 94 -9.27 -16.83 -2.25
C LYS A 94 -9.19 -17.83 -3.40
N ASN A 95 -8.77 -17.36 -4.58
CA ASN A 95 -8.61 -18.22 -5.76
C ASN A 95 -7.32 -19.06 -5.71
N ILE A 96 -6.34 -18.64 -4.91
CA ILE A 96 -5.08 -19.36 -4.75
C ILE A 96 -5.21 -20.50 -3.73
N ILE A 97 -6.02 -20.29 -2.74
CA ILE A 97 -6.26 -21.25 -1.67
C ILE A 97 -7.38 -22.20 -2.06
#